data_3647e48e02ca0f3a673a19bee16724a3
#
_entry.id   3647e48e02ca0f3a673a19bee16724a3
#
_cell.length_a   1.000
_cell.length_b   1.000
_cell.length_c   1.000
_cell.angle_alpha   90.00
_cell.angle_beta   90.00
_cell.angle_gamma   90.00
#
_symmetry.space_group_name_H-M   'P 1'
#
loop_
_entity.id
_entity.type
_entity.pdbx_description
1 polymer ?
#
loop_
_entity_poly.entity_id
_entity_poly.type
_entity_poly.pdbx_seq_one_letter_code
_entity_poly.pdbx_strand_id
1 'polypeptide(L)'
;MTLDQLANYADIIGTVMVVGGLSFGLIQLSEFRKQRRDIIAAELMRTFYSVDLADAVTLVRSLPDHCPVDELRQRGPEYERAAIIVNTSFETMGLLVFRRIADYGLVEQLAGGMVTVLWRKLDAWVAAVRAEQAQPSWAEWFEWLAKLAAARKNEALPAYVAHRDWKP
;
A
#
# COMPACT_ATOMS: atom_id res chain seq x y z
N MET A 1 35.60 52.58 -6.83
CA MET A 1 35.22 51.20 -7.08
C MET A 1 35.64 50.90 -8.51
N THR A 2 36.55 49.97 -8.72
CA THR A 2 37.03 49.62 -10.06
C THR A 2 36.05 48.64 -10.73
N LEU A 3 36.03 48.60 -12.06
CA LEU A 3 35.19 47.68 -12.84
C LEU A 3 35.42 46.20 -12.43
N ASP A 4 36.66 45.83 -12.12
CA ASP A 4 37.04 44.49 -11.67
C ASP A 4 36.45 44.13 -10.32
N GLN A 5 36.30 45.09 -9.40
CA GLN A 5 35.65 44.89 -8.12
C GLN A 5 34.12 44.65 -8.30
N LEU A 6 33.50 45.37 -9.22
CA LEU A 6 32.09 45.20 -9.57
C LEU A 6 31.84 43.82 -10.19
N ALA A 7 32.70 43.36 -11.09
CA ALA A 7 32.60 42.03 -11.69
C ALA A 7 32.73 40.92 -10.64
N ASN A 8 33.71 41.01 -9.72
CA ASN A 8 33.87 40.03 -8.63
C ASN A 8 32.65 39.96 -7.69
N TYR A 9 32.06 41.13 -7.36
CA TYR A 9 30.83 41.12 -6.54
C TYR A 9 29.65 40.52 -7.29
N ALA A 10 29.49 40.76 -8.59
CA ALA A 10 28.44 40.16 -9.40
C ALA A 10 28.60 38.65 -9.51
N ASP A 11 29.82 38.12 -9.66
CA ASP A 11 30.08 36.66 -9.69
C ASP A 11 29.79 35.98 -8.33
N ILE A 12 30.16 36.62 -7.22
CA ILE A 12 29.86 36.10 -5.89
C ILE A 12 28.34 36.06 -5.66
N ILE A 13 27.64 37.16 -5.98
CA ILE A 13 26.17 37.23 -5.83
C ILE A 13 25.52 36.20 -6.74
N GLY A 14 25.95 36.05 -7.99
CA GLY A 14 25.45 35.06 -8.94
C GLY A 14 25.63 33.64 -8.40
N THR A 15 26.83 33.34 -7.88
CA THR A 15 27.10 32.01 -7.29
C THR A 15 26.22 31.74 -6.08
N VAL A 16 26.05 32.71 -5.18
CA VAL A 16 25.18 32.58 -4.01
C VAL A 16 23.70 32.35 -4.41
N MET A 17 23.24 33.08 -5.42
CA MET A 17 21.88 32.90 -5.95
C MET A 17 21.66 31.50 -6.56
N VAL A 18 22.63 30.99 -7.32
CA VAL A 18 22.56 29.65 -7.91
C VAL A 18 22.54 28.57 -6.82
N VAL A 19 23.46 28.63 -5.87
CA VAL A 19 23.53 27.70 -4.75
C VAL A 19 22.26 27.78 -3.90
N GLY A 20 21.77 28.96 -3.60
CA GLY A 20 20.53 29.19 -2.86
C GLY A 20 19.31 28.64 -3.60
N GLY A 21 19.21 28.88 -4.90
CA GLY A 21 18.14 28.36 -5.75
C GLY A 21 18.13 26.84 -5.85
N LEU A 22 19.31 26.22 -6.00
CA LEU A 22 19.44 24.76 -6.01
C LEU A 22 19.04 24.15 -4.65
N SER A 23 19.53 24.74 -3.57
CA SER A 23 19.19 24.28 -2.21
C SER A 23 17.69 24.40 -1.93
N PHE A 24 17.08 25.51 -2.29
CA PHE A 24 15.65 25.73 -2.17
C PHE A 24 14.84 24.72 -3.02
N GLY A 25 15.27 24.47 -4.26
CA GLY A 25 14.65 23.48 -5.14
C GLY A 25 14.69 22.06 -4.57
N LEU A 26 15.81 21.66 -3.95
CA LEU A 26 15.95 20.36 -3.29
C LEU A 26 15.03 20.24 -2.06
N ILE A 27 14.93 21.32 -1.26
CA ILE A 27 14.01 21.35 -0.11
C ILE A 27 12.56 21.24 -0.60
N GLN A 28 12.16 22.02 -1.58
CA GLN A 28 10.82 21.97 -2.18
C GLN A 28 10.49 20.58 -2.72
N LEU A 29 11.44 19.93 -3.40
CA LEU A 29 11.24 18.58 -3.93
C LEU A 29 11.05 17.55 -2.80
N SER A 30 11.77 17.69 -1.69
CA SER A 30 11.62 16.81 -0.53
C SER A 30 10.25 16.99 0.14
N GLU A 31 9.79 18.21 0.33
CA GLU A 31 8.47 18.52 0.88
C GLU A 31 7.34 18.02 -0.03
N PHE A 32 7.48 18.17 -1.34
CA PHE A 32 6.50 17.66 -2.30
C PHE A 32 6.38 16.15 -2.25
N ARG A 33 7.49 15.43 -2.11
CA ARG A 33 7.50 13.96 -1.94
C ARG A 33 6.85 13.54 -0.62
N LYS A 34 7.04 14.30 0.46
CA LYS A 34 6.42 14.04 1.76
C LYS A 34 4.91 14.24 1.69
N GLN A 35 4.45 15.36 1.16
CA GLN A 35 3.02 15.63 0.97
C GLN A 35 2.33 14.55 0.14
N ARG A 36 2.98 14.08 -0.93
CA ARG A 36 2.44 13.01 -1.75
C ARG A 36 2.27 11.69 -0.97
N ARG A 37 3.23 11.34 -0.10
CA ARG A 37 3.11 10.15 0.77
C ARG A 37 1.96 10.30 1.76
N ASP A 38 1.80 11.47 2.36
CA ASP A 38 0.74 11.73 3.32
C ASP A 38 -0.66 11.63 2.68
N ILE A 39 -0.82 12.12 1.45
CA ILE A 39 -2.06 11.97 0.67
C ILE A 39 -2.38 10.51 0.39
N ILE A 40 -1.38 9.73 -0.05
CA ILE A 40 -1.56 8.30 -0.31
C ILE A 40 -1.89 7.55 0.98
N ALA A 41 -1.23 7.86 2.09
CA ALA A 41 -1.53 7.29 3.39
C ALA A 41 -2.98 7.57 3.81
N ALA A 42 -3.43 8.82 3.67
CA ALA A 42 -4.81 9.21 3.98
C ALA A 42 -5.84 8.48 3.08
N GLU A 43 -5.56 8.32 1.79
CA GLU A 43 -6.45 7.60 0.87
C GLU A 43 -6.51 6.09 1.16
N LEU A 44 -5.38 5.47 1.50
CA LEU A 44 -5.36 4.08 1.96
C LEU A 44 -6.18 3.91 3.24
N MET A 45 -6.02 4.79 4.21
CA MET A 45 -6.82 4.78 5.44
C MET A 45 -8.32 4.91 5.13
N ARG A 46 -8.68 5.81 4.22
CA ARG A 46 -10.08 5.99 3.81
C ARG A 46 -10.68 4.72 3.20
N THR A 47 -9.90 3.97 2.42
CA THR A 47 -10.34 2.68 1.86
C THR A 47 -10.64 1.69 2.98
N PHE A 48 -9.80 1.61 4.02
CA PHE A 48 -10.03 0.72 5.18
C PHE A 48 -11.24 1.11 6.03
N TYR A 49 -11.60 2.38 6.06
CA TYR A 49 -12.77 2.88 6.80
C TYR A 49 -14.07 2.85 5.97
N SER A 50 -14.05 2.30 4.75
CA SER A 50 -15.29 2.12 3.99
C SER A 50 -16.15 1.03 4.64
N VAL A 51 -17.45 1.30 4.78
CA VAL A 51 -18.42 0.35 5.33
C VAL A 51 -18.45 -0.92 4.48
N ASP A 52 -18.44 -0.76 3.16
CA ASP A 52 -18.48 -1.89 2.21
C ASP A 52 -17.30 -2.85 2.39
N LEU A 53 -16.09 -2.32 2.60
CA LEU A 53 -14.92 -3.17 2.84
C LEU A 53 -14.99 -3.83 4.24
N ALA A 54 -15.46 -3.12 5.25
CA ALA A 54 -15.58 -3.66 6.60
C ALA A 54 -16.58 -4.84 6.64
N ASP A 55 -17.72 -4.69 5.99
CA ASP A 55 -18.74 -5.75 5.87
C ASP A 55 -18.20 -6.92 5.05
N ALA A 56 -17.56 -6.66 3.91
CA ALA A 56 -16.95 -7.69 3.08
C ALA A 56 -15.87 -8.47 3.82
N VAL A 57 -15.00 -7.79 4.56
CA VAL A 57 -13.96 -8.43 5.40
C VAL A 57 -14.60 -9.30 6.47
N THR A 58 -15.69 -8.86 7.08
CA THR A 58 -16.41 -9.62 8.11
C THR A 58 -16.98 -10.93 7.52
N LEU A 59 -17.61 -10.87 6.37
CA LEU A 59 -18.14 -12.06 5.67
C LEU A 59 -17.00 -13.00 5.25
N VAL A 60 -15.96 -12.49 4.60
CA VAL A 60 -14.83 -13.33 4.15
C VAL A 60 -14.09 -13.98 5.33
N ARG A 61 -13.93 -13.29 6.46
CA ARG A 61 -13.31 -13.88 7.66
C ARG A 61 -14.10 -15.04 8.25
N SER A 62 -15.40 -15.11 8.04
CA SER A 62 -16.25 -16.23 8.50
C SER A 62 -16.10 -17.50 7.65
N LEU A 63 -15.47 -17.39 6.46
CA LEU A 63 -15.20 -18.55 5.61
C LEU A 63 -14.13 -19.46 6.21
N PRO A 64 -14.13 -20.76 5.90
CA PRO A 64 -12.99 -21.63 6.20
C PRO A 64 -11.74 -21.20 5.41
N ASP A 65 -10.58 -21.63 5.87
CA ASP A 65 -9.35 -21.45 5.10
C ASP A 65 -9.45 -22.27 3.81
N HIS A 66 -8.94 -21.74 2.69
CA HIS A 66 -8.99 -22.35 1.36
C HIS A 66 -10.42 -22.71 0.92
N CYS A 67 -11.38 -21.81 1.19
CA CYS A 67 -12.80 -22.04 0.91
C CYS A 67 -13.03 -22.38 -0.57
N PRO A 68 -13.57 -23.57 -0.90
CA PRO A 68 -13.90 -23.92 -2.28
C PRO A 68 -14.96 -22.99 -2.88
N VAL A 69 -14.91 -22.76 -4.18
CA VAL A 69 -15.83 -21.86 -4.90
C VAL A 69 -17.29 -22.26 -4.70
N ASP A 70 -17.59 -23.57 -4.74
CA ASP A 70 -18.95 -24.07 -4.57
C ASP A 70 -19.48 -23.83 -3.15
N GLU A 71 -18.63 -24.02 -2.12
CA GLU A 71 -19.01 -23.74 -0.74
C GLU A 71 -19.25 -22.23 -0.54
N LEU A 72 -18.39 -21.39 -1.10
CA LEU A 72 -18.55 -19.93 -1.02
C LEU A 72 -19.89 -19.50 -1.68
N ARG A 73 -20.19 -20.01 -2.87
CA ARG A 73 -21.41 -19.69 -3.61
C ARG A 73 -22.69 -20.22 -2.95
N GLN A 74 -22.61 -21.39 -2.29
CA GLN A 74 -23.76 -21.95 -1.53
C GLN A 74 -24.13 -21.13 -0.30
N ARG A 75 -23.22 -20.33 0.25
CA ARG A 75 -23.51 -19.46 1.41
C ARG A 75 -24.36 -18.25 1.06
N GLY A 76 -24.41 -17.86 -0.22
CA GLY A 76 -25.22 -16.78 -0.74
C GLY A 76 -24.45 -15.79 -1.61
N PRO A 77 -25.14 -14.99 -2.41
CA PRO A 77 -24.53 -14.06 -3.35
C PRO A 77 -23.75 -12.93 -2.64
N GLU A 78 -24.06 -12.64 -1.38
CA GLU A 78 -23.35 -11.67 -0.56
C GLU A 78 -21.90 -12.08 -0.29
N TYR A 79 -21.63 -13.39 -0.19
CA TYR A 79 -20.26 -13.89 0.02
C TYR A 79 -19.38 -13.71 -1.23
N GLU A 80 -19.94 -13.98 -2.42
CA GLU A 80 -19.19 -13.76 -3.66
C GLU A 80 -18.96 -12.26 -3.92
N ARG A 81 -19.97 -11.42 -3.63
CA ARG A 81 -19.79 -9.95 -3.65
C ARG A 81 -18.71 -9.49 -2.68
N ALA A 82 -18.70 -10.02 -1.46
CA ALA A 82 -17.68 -9.70 -0.46
C ALA A 82 -16.28 -10.14 -0.92
N ALA A 83 -16.16 -11.33 -1.51
CA ALA A 83 -14.91 -11.82 -2.08
C ALA A 83 -14.39 -10.88 -3.21
N ILE A 84 -15.28 -10.39 -4.08
CA ILE A 84 -14.94 -9.43 -5.15
C ILE A 84 -14.46 -8.10 -4.55
N ILE A 85 -15.16 -7.55 -3.53
CA ILE A 85 -14.78 -6.28 -2.88
C ILE A 85 -13.38 -6.42 -2.23
N VAL A 86 -13.18 -7.47 -1.46
CA VAL A 86 -11.89 -7.76 -0.82
C VAL A 86 -10.80 -7.91 -1.87
N ASN A 87 -11.04 -8.73 -2.91
CA ASN A 87 -10.09 -8.94 -3.98
C ASN A 87 -9.71 -7.63 -4.66
N THR A 88 -10.68 -6.84 -5.13
CA THR A 88 -10.42 -5.58 -5.85
C THR A 88 -9.67 -4.58 -4.98
N SER A 89 -9.98 -4.51 -3.69
CA SER A 89 -9.32 -3.61 -2.74
C SER A 89 -7.84 -3.97 -2.57
N PHE A 90 -7.53 -5.24 -2.34
CA PHE A 90 -6.15 -5.68 -2.13
C PHE A 90 -5.37 -5.84 -3.44
N GLU A 91 -6.04 -6.11 -4.55
CA GLU A 91 -5.45 -6.05 -5.90
C GLU A 91 -4.94 -4.64 -6.21
N THR A 92 -5.78 -3.63 -6.00
CA THR A 92 -5.40 -2.22 -6.15
C THR A 92 -4.23 -1.86 -5.23
N MET A 93 -4.29 -2.28 -3.99
CA MET A 93 -3.26 -2.02 -2.98
C MET A 93 -1.92 -2.67 -3.37
N GLY A 94 -1.94 -3.93 -3.81
CA GLY A 94 -0.76 -4.63 -4.29
C GLY A 94 -0.11 -3.94 -5.51
N LEU A 95 -0.93 -3.50 -6.47
CA LEU A 95 -0.48 -2.74 -7.63
C LEU A 95 0.17 -1.40 -7.23
N LEU A 96 -0.44 -0.66 -6.30
CA LEU A 96 0.11 0.60 -5.81
C LEU A 96 1.48 0.41 -5.11
N VAL A 97 1.63 -0.65 -4.34
CA VAL A 97 2.90 -1.04 -3.72
C VAL A 97 3.94 -1.41 -4.77
N PHE A 98 3.58 -2.28 -5.72
CA PHE A 98 4.48 -2.70 -6.80
C PHE A 98 4.98 -1.53 -7.62
N ARG A 99 4.10 -0.57 -7.94
CA ARG A 99 4.43 0.67 -8.65
C ARG A 99 5.19 1.70 -7.81
N ARG A 100 5.47 1.39 -6.54
CA ARG A 100 6.11 2.31 -5.58
C ARG A 100 5.35 3.64 -5.41
N ILE A 101 4.04 3.62 -5.64
CA ILE A 101 3.13 4.73 -5.38
C ILE A 101 2.77 4.74 -3.90
N ALA A 102 2.45 3.58 -3.33
CA ALA A 102 2.28 3.38 -1.90
C ALA A 102 3.55 2.78 -1.28
N ASP A 103 3.90 3.23 -0.07
CA ASP A 103 4.99 2.63 0.71
C ASP A 103 4.57 1.27 1.26
N TYR A 104 5.38 0.23 1.00
CA TYR A 104 5.08 -1.12 1.47
C TYR A 104 5.03 -1.21 2.99
N GLY A 105 5.96 -0.53 3.69
CA GLY A 105 6.01 -0.56 5.15
C GLY A 105 4.72 -0.01 5.77
N LEU A 106 4.16 1.05 5.19
CA LEU A 106 2.86 1.59 5.61
C LEU A 106 1.73 0.59 5.37
N VAL A 107 1.66 -0.02 4.19
CA VAL A 107 0.63 -1.03 3.85
C VAL A 107 0.75 -2.25 4.75
N GLU A 108 1.95 -2.73 5.03
CA GLU A 108 2.20 -3.85 5.93
C GLU A 108 1.73 -3.56 7.36
N GLN A 109 2.02 -2.37 7.89
CA GLN A 109 1.58 -1.95 9.23
C GLN A 109 0.06 -1.83 9.33
N LEU A 110 -0.59 -1.31 8.30
CA LEU A 110 -2.04 -1.12 8.27
C LEU A 110 -2.81 -2.42 8.00
N ALA A 111 -2.34 -3.26 7.09
CA ALA A 111 -3.11 -4.32 6.50
C ALA A 111 -2.41 -5.69 6.44
N GLY A 112 -1.11 -5.80 6.71
CA GLY A 112 -0.33 -7.01 6.46
C GLY A 112 -0.91 -8.27 7.10
N GLY A 113 -1.41 -8.18 8.34
CA GLY A 113 -2.08 -9.29 9.00
C GLY A 113 -3.42 -9.65 8.36
N MET A 114 -4.17 -8.67 7.87
CA MET A 114 -5.46 -8.84 7.20
C MET A 114 -5.28 -9.45 5.81
N VAL A 115 -4.34 -8.93 5.03
CA VAL A 115 -4.00 -9.42 3.68
C VAL A 115 -3.73 -10.92 3.69
N THR A 116 -2.87 -11.39 4.60
CA THR A 116 -2.50 -12.81 4.68
C THR A 116 -3.66 -13.70 5.08
N VAL A 117 -4.49 -13.24 6.03
CA VAL A 117 -5.68 -14.00 6.47
C VAL A 117 -6.72 -14.09 5.36
N LEU A 118 -7.05 -12.97 4.71
CA LEU A 118 -8.07 -12.93 3.67
C LEU A 118 -7.63 -13.68 2.41
N TRP A 119 -6.34 -13.61 2.04
CA TRP A 119 -5.82 -14.42 0.95
C TRP A 119 -6.01 -15.91 1.22
N ARG A 120 -5.64 -16.40 2.41
CA ARG A 120 -5.81 -17.81 2.77
C ARG A 120 -7.27 -18.28 2.75
N LYS A 121 -8.23 -17.37 2.96
CA LYS A 121 -9.67 -17.67 2.83
C LYS A 121 -10.10 -17.78 1.37
N LEU A 122 -9.52 -16.98 0.47
CA LEU A 122 -9.99 -16.78 -0.89
C LEU A 122 -9.12 -17.45 -1.98
N ASP A 123 -7.95 -17.98 -1.67
CA ASP A 123 -7.02 -18.50 -2.67
C ASP A 123 -7.61 -19.62 -3.54
N ALA A 124 -8.41 -20.54 -2.96
CA ALA A 124 -9.08 -21.58 -3.72
C ALA A 124 -10.19 -21.01 -4.62
N TRP A 125 -10.95 -20.03 -4.15
CA TRP A 125 -11.93 -19.31 -4.95
C TRP A 125 -11.26 -18.53 -6.09
N VAL A 126 -10.14 -17.83 -5.83
CA VAL A 126 -9.36 -17.14 -6.86
C VAL A 126 -8.88 -18.14 -7.93
N ALA A 127 -8.36 -19.30 -7.53
CA ALA A 127 -7.90 -20.31 -8.49
C ALA A 127 -9.05 -20.82 -9.39
N ALA A 128 -10.25 -21.03 -8.83
CA ALA A 128 -11.42 -21.43 -9.58
C ALA A 128 -11.87 -20.33 -10.57
N VAL A 129 -11.94 -19.07 -10.14
CA VAL A 129 -12.32 -17.95 -11.01
C VAL A 129 -11.32 -17.75 -12.15
N ARG A 130 -10.02 -17.90 -11.89
CA ARG A 130 -8.98 -17.88 -12.94
C ARG A 130 -9.22 -18.95 -14.02
N ALA A 131 -9.60 -20.14 -13.57
CA ALA A 131 -9.90 -21.25 -14.49
C ALA A 131 -11.19 -21.01 -15.29
N GLU A 132 -12.26 -20.58 -14.63
CA GLU A 132 -13.55 -20.29 -15.23
C GLU A 132 -13.47 -19.18 -16.28
N GLN A 133 -12.69 -18.14 -16.03
CA GLN A 133 -12.57 -16.98 -16.91
C GLN A 133 -11.40 -17.06 -17.89
N ALA A 134 -10.57 -18.10 -17.82
CA ALA A 134 -9.32 -18.22 -18.56
C ALA A 134 -8.39 -17.00 -18.40
N GLN A 135 -8.35 -16.42 -17.19
CA GLN A 135 -7.56 -15.23 -16.84
C GLN A 135 -6.57 -15.56 -15.71
N PRO A 136 -5.38 -16.06 -16.01
CA PRO A 136 -4.39 -16.45 -15.00
C PRO A 136 -3.85 -15.27 -14.17
N SER A 137 -3.91 -14.03 -14.70
CA SER A 137 -3.47 -12.82 -14.01
C SER A 137 -4.53 -12.18 -13.11
N TRP A 138 -5.74 -12.75 -13.06
CA TRP A 138 -6.77 -12.21 -12.18
C TRP A 138 -6.35 -12.35 -10.70
N ALA A 139 -6.44 -11.27 -9.90
CA ALA A 139 -5.98 -11.21 -8.50
C ALA A 139 -4.46 -11.45 -8.30
N GLU A 140 -3.62 -11.15 -9.29
CA GLU A 140 -2.18 -11.39 -9.21
C GLU A 140 -1.47 -10.49 -8.20
N TRP A 141 -1.92 -9.24 -8.06
CA TRP A 141 -1.34 -8.28 -7.13
C TRP A 141 -1.78 -8.52 -5.69
N PHE A 142 -3.00 -9.02 -5.47
CA PHE A 142 -3.43 -9.48 -4.14
C PHE A 142 -2.61 -10.70 -3.70
N GLU A 143 -2.45 -11.69 -4.58
CA GLU A 143 -1.61 -12.86 -4.30
C GLU A 143 -0.17 -12.46 -3.98
N TRP A 144 0.41 -11.61 -4.83
CA TRP A 144 1.77 -11.11 -4.63
C TRP A 144 1.92 -10.38 -3.29
N LEU A 145 0.99 -9.48 -2.97
CA LEU A 145 1.01 -8.72 -1.72
C LEU A 145 0.88 -9.65 -0.51
N ALA A 146 0.01 -10.65 -0.58
CA ALA A 146 -0.19 -11.63 0.50
C ALA A 146 1.06 -12.48 0.74
N LYS A 147 1.71 -12.95 -0.32
CA LYS A 147 2.98 -13.69 -0.22
C LYS A 147 4.09 -12.83 0.37
N LEU A 148 4.20 -11.57 -0.05
CA LEU A 148 5.18 -10.63 0.46
C LEU A 148 4.97 -10.36 1.96
N ALA A 149 3.70 -10.13 2.38
CA ALA A 149 3.35 -9.90 3.77
C ALA A 149 3.59 -11.16 4.64
N ALA A 150 3.29 -12.35 4.14
CA ALA A 150 3.52 -13.61 4.85
C ALA A 150 5.02 -13.87 5.09
N ALA A 151 5.87 -13.57 4.13
CA ALA A 151 7.32 -13.76 4.25
C ALA A 151 7.93 -12.89 5.36
N ARG A 152 7.47 -11.65 5.50
CA ARG A 152 7.98 -10.73 6.54
C ARG A 152 7.36 -10.91 7.92
N LYS A 153 6.12 -11.35 8.00
CA LYS A 153 5.41 -11.51 9.29
C LYS A 153 6.10 -12.49 10.24
N ASN A 154 6.84 -13.45 9.73
CA ASN A 154 7.55 -14.45 10.53
C ASN A 154 8.83 -13.88 11.17
N GLU A 155 9.29 -12.70 10.78
CA GLU A 155 10.57 -12.11 11.23
C GLU A 155 10.36 -10.93 12.19
N ALA A 156 9.17 -10.31 12.21
CA ALA A 156 8.92 -9.09 12.96
C ALA A 156 8.23 -9.34 14.32
N LEU A 157 8.80 -8.75 15.38
CA LEU A 157 8.14 -8.68 16.68
C LEU A 157 6.89 -7.78 16.58
N PRO A 158 5.82 -8.10 17.34
CA PRO A 158 4.65 -7.20 17.43
C PRO A 158 5.08 -5.79 17.87
N ALA A 159 4.43 -4.76 17.30
CA ALA A 159 4.80 -3.36 17.53
C ALA A 159 4.83 -2.98 19.02
N TYR A 160 3.89 -3.49 19.82
CA TYR A 160 3.85 -3.25 21.28
C TYR A 160 5.05 -3.86 22.03
N VAL A 161 5.72 -4.84 21.45
CA VAL A 161 6.96 -5.42 21.99
C VAL A 161 8.18 -4.64 21.49
N ALA A 162 8.22 -4.42 20.16
CA ALA A 162 9.35 -3.78 19.50
C ALA A 162 9.54 -2.30 19.91
N HIS A 163 8.44 -1.60 20.22
CA HIS A 163 8.43 -0.17 20.51
C HIS A 163 7.94 0.17 21.93
N ARG A 164 8.05 -0.77 22.88
CA ARG A 164 7.59 -0.56 24.26
C ARG A 164 8.22 0.67 24.97
N ASP A 165 9.43 1.03 24.56
CA ASP A 165 10.19 2.13 25.14
C ASP A 165 10.11 3.42 24.28
N TRP A 166 9.27 3.42 23.22
CA TRP A 166 9.10 4.59 22.36
C TRP A 166 8.47 5.75 23.12
N LYS A 167 9.05 6.94 22.95
CA LYS A 167 8.54 8.20 23.50
C LYS A 167 8.28 9.18 22.35
N PRO A 168 7.19 9.98 22.40
CA PRO A 168 6.90 10.99 21.39
C PRO A 168 7.90 12.14 21.37
#